data_34fc04c8e2c18c7308aa2c7ea4ae20dc
#
_entry.id   34fc04c8e2c18c7308aa2c7ea4ae20dc
#
_cell.length_a   1.000
_cell.length_b   1.000
_cell.length_c   1.000
_cell.angle_alpha   90.00
_cell.angle_beta   90.00
_cell.angle_gamma   90.00
#
_symmetry.space_group_name_H-M   'P 1'
#
loop_
_entity.id
_entity.type
_entity.pdbx_description
1 polymer ?
#
loop_
_entity_poly.entity_id
_entity_poly.type
_entity_poly.pdbx_seq_one_letter_code
_entity_poly.pdbx_strand_id
1 'polypeptide(L)'
;FSYIAPVVAITVTNIYNIDDPVMRIRIAQGGIVATGIVNILVGVLIRFIGKETIDKILPPEVTGSVATVIGIALAFAALNMASAHWGVALITLLVTIVFSVYLRGRGFIGMIPILLGAIVGYIVSIPLGLVDFKPVAEAAWIRIPNFTLPVFMGSAILAIAPIAIATIPESTAHLYQISLYVDQLAAEFGRPPLKLSRFLGINL
;
A
#
# COMPACT_ATOMS: atom_id res chain seq x y z
N PHE A 1 -2.27 -0.02 2.73
CA PHE A 1 -3.67 -0.49 2.92
C PHE A 1 -4.02 -0.76 4.37
N SER A 2 -3.10 -1.25 5.19
CA SER A 2 -3.33 -1.61 6.60
C SER A 2 -3.92 -0.46 7.45
N TYR A 3 -3.64 0.79 7.09
CA TYR A 3 -4.14 1.98 7.80
C TYR A 3 -5.55 2.41 7.40
N ILE A 4 -6.13 1.89 6.32
CA ILE A 4 -7.43 2.35 5.79
C ILE A 4 -8.52 2.16 6.83
N ALA A 5 -8.63 0.99 7.43
CA ALA A 5 -9.70 0.68 8.37
C ALA A 5 -9.74 1.64 9.58
N PRO A 6 -8.67 1.83 10.36
CA PRO A 6 -8.71 2.75 11.49
C PRO A 6 -8.77 4.22 11.08
N VAL A 7 -8.18 4.60 9.95
CA VAL A 7 -8.29 5.98 9.44
C VAL A 7 -9.73 6.29 9.05
N VAL A 8 -10.40 5.40 8.33
CA VAL A 8 -11.84 5.54 7.98
C VAL A 8 -12.71 5.55 9.24
N ALA A 9 -12.41 4.68 10.22
CA ALA A 9 -13.14 4.67 11.48
C ALA A 9 -13.08 6.03 12.19
N ILE A 10 -11.93 6.68 12.20
CA ILE A 10 -11.74 7.98 12.84
C ILE A 10 -12.32 9.11 11.99
N THR A 11 -12.05 9.13 10.68
CA THR A 11 -12.36 10.27 9.82
C THR A 11 -13.79 10.26 9.28
N VAL A 12 -14.27 9.11 8.85
CA VAL A 12 -15.59 8.95 8.20
C VAL A 12 -16.64 8.48 9.22
N THR A 13 -16.37 7.34 9.89
CA THR A 13 -17.32 6.77 10.86
C THR A 13 -17.39 7.57 12.16
N ASN A 14 -16.40 8.45 12.41
CA ASN A 14 -16.37 9.35 13.55
C ASN A 14 -16.55 8.64 14.91
N ILE A 15 -15.80 7.57 15.12
CA ILE A 15 -15.89 6.75 16.35
C ILE A 15 -15.64 7.51 17.65
N TYR A 16 -15.04 8.70 17.58
CA TYR A 16 -14.76 9.56 18.74
C TYR A 16 -15.79 10.69 18.90
N ASN A 17 -16.85 10.76 18.08
CA ASN A 17 -17.90 11.77 18.11
C ASN A 17 -17.33 13.21 18.08
N ILE A 18 -16.40 13.47 17.17
CA ILE A 18 -15.78 14.77 16.98
C ILE A 18 -16.49 15.49 15.82
N ASP A 19 -17.11 16.63 16.08
CA ASP A 19 -17.91 17.37 15.09
C ASP A 19 -17.06 17.95 13.95
N ASP A 20 -15.85 18.43 14.26
CA ASP A 20 -14.96 19.03 13.28
C ASP A 20 -14.28 17.98 12.40
N PRO A 21 -14.58 17.92 11.08
CA PRO A 21 -13.94 17.00 10.14
C PRO A 21 -12.42 17.19 10.04
N VAL A 22 -11.95 18.44 10.18
CA VAL A 22 -10.50 18.74 10.10
C VAL A 22 -9.79 18.17 11.32
N MET A 23 -10.41 18.27 12.50
CA MET A 23 -9.86 17.69 13.73
C MET A 23 -9.76 16.16 13.62
N ARG A 24 -10.77 15.49 13.03
CA ARG A 24 -10.73 14.04 12.79
C ARG A 24 -9.54 13.63 11.93
N ILE A 25 -9.29 14.38 10.84
CA ILE A 25 -8.12 14.14 9.98
C ILE A 25 -6.81 14.34 10.76
N ARG A 26 -6.70 15.40 11.54
CA ARG A 26 -5.50 15.71 12.33
C ARG A 26 -5.21 14.62 13.38
N ILE A 27 -6.24 14.06 14.00
CA ILE A 27 -6.11 12.94 14.95
C ILE A 27 -5.64 11.67 14.25
N ALA A 28 -6.21 11.34 13.08
CA ALA A 28 -5.76 10.22 12.28
C ALA A 28 -4.30 10.37 11.83
N GLN A 29 -3.89 11.57 11.43
CA GLN A 29 -2.50 11.90 11.13
C GLN A 29 -1.58 11.66 12.34
N GLY A 30 -2.01 12.06 13.54
CA GLY A 30 -1.25 11.81 14.79
C GLY A 30 -1.00 10.32 15.04
N GLY A 31 -2.00 9.48 14.80
CA GLY A 31 -1.86 8.02 14.87
C GLY A 31 -0.89 7.46 13.82
N ILE A 32 -0.94 7.95 12.59
CA ILE A 32 -0.02 7.54 11.51
C ILE A 32 1.42 7.95 11.83
N VAL A 33 1.63 9.17 12.32
CA VAL A 33 2.97 9.63 12.74
C VAL A 33 3.52 8.77 13.87
N ALA A 34 2.69 8.42 14.86
CA ALA A 34 3.08 7.52 15.94
C ALA A 34 3.52 6.14 15.41
N THR A 35 2.80 5.59 14.43
CA THR A 35 3.19 4.33 13.78
C THR A 35 4.51 4.47 13.02
N GLY A 36 4.72 5.61 12.34
CA GLY A 36 6.00 5.91 11.69
C GLY A 36 7.17 5.90 12.67
N ILE A 37 6.99 6.48 13.86
CA ILE A 37 8.00 6.44 14.92
C ILE A 37 8.28 5.00 15.36
N VAL A 38 7.23 4.18 15.55
CA VAL A 38 7.40 2.76 15.90
C VAL A 38 8.18 2.02 14.80
N ASN A 39 7.86 2.23 13.53
CA ASN A 39 8.59 1.62 12.42
C ASN A 39 10.06 2.05 12.39
N ILE A 40 10.35 3.33 12.60
CA ILE A 40 11.73 3.83 12.69
C ILE A 40 12.49 3.15 13.84
N LEU A 41 11.87 3.06 15.02
CA LEU A 41 12.49 2.39 16.17
C LEU A 41 12.78 0.92 15.89
N VAL A 42 11.85 0.20 15.24
CA VAL A 42 12.06 -1.18 14.83
C VAL A 42 13.13 -1.28 13.76
N GLY A 43 13.16 -0.38 12.77
CA GLY A 43 14.20 -0.33 11.76
C GLY A 43 15.60 -0.13 12.36
N VAL A 44 15.71 0.78 13.31
CA VAL A 44 16.96 0.99 14.06
C VAL A 44 17.34 -0.24 14.87
N LEU A 45 16.38 -0.87 15.54
CA LEU A 45 16.61 -2.09 16.31
C LEU A 45 17.12 -3.23 15.41
N ILE A 46 16.51 -3.43 14.24
CA ILE A 46 16.94 -4.40 13.23
C ILE A 46 18.39 -4.17 12.80
N ARG A 47 18.77 -2.90 12.64
CA ARG A 47 20.15 -2.55 12.27
C ARG A 47 21.16 -2.98 13.33
N PHE A 48 20.80 -2.91 14.63
CA PHE A 48 21.67 -3.36 15.73
C PHE A 48 21.68 -4.86 15.93
N ILE A 49 20.52 -5.53 15.79
CA ILE A 49 20.35 -6.97 16.04
C ILE A 49 20.88 -7.79 14.84
N GLY A 50 20.88 -7.19 13.66
CA GLY A 50 21.32 -7.85 12.43
C GLY A 50 20.22 -8.64 11.72
N LYS A 51 20.43 -8.83 10.42
CA LYS A 51 19.49 -9.51 9.52
C LYS A 51 19.20 -10.96 9.93
N GLU A 52 20.22 -11.70 10.37
CA GLU A 52 20.07 -13.13 10.71
C GLU A 52 19.05 -13.38 11.82
N THR A 53 18.94 -12.47 12.78
CA THR A 53 17.94 -12.57 13.84
C THR A 53 16.55 -12.30 13.32
N ILE A 54 16.42 -11.35 12.40
CA ILE A 54 15.14 -11.03 11.78
C ILE A 54 14.66 -12.18 10.89
N ASP A 55 15.54 -12.78 10.10
CA ASP A 55 15.22 -13.95 9.27
C ASP A 55 14.74 -15.15 10.12
N LYS A 56 15.16 -15.23 11.39
CA LYS A 56 14.66 -16.24 12.34
C LYS A 56 13.30 -15.89 12.95
N ILE A 57 13.03 -14.60 13.19
CA ILE A 57 11.77 -14.11 13.79
C ILE A 57 10.67 -13.99 12.72
N LEU A 58 11.05 -13.54 11.53
CA LEU A 58 10.15 -13.33 10.38
C LEU A 58 10.65 -14.17 9.18
N PRO A 59 10.60 -15.50 9.26
CA PRO A 59 10.96 -16.35 8.14
C PRO A 59 10.00 -16.11 6.96
N PRO A 60 10.38 -16.44 5.73
CA PRO A 60 9.57 -16.24 4.52
C PRO A 60 8.15 -16.83 4.63
N GLU A 61 7.96 -17.89 5.39
CA GLU A 61 6.68 -18.55 5.63
C GLU A 61 5.73 -17.63 6.42
N VAL A 62 6.25 -16.92 7.42
CA VAL A 62 5.48 -15.96 8.22
C VAL A 62 5.12 -14.74 7.38
N THR A 63 6.07 -14.17 6.65
CA THR A 63 5.83 -13.01 5.80
C THR A 63 4.85 -13.34 4.66
N GLY A 64 4.96 -14.52 4.06
CA GLY A 64 4.03 -15.04 3.06
C GLY A 64 2.62 -15.24 3.60
N SER A 65 2.50 -15.82 4.80
CA SER A 65 1.21 -16.03 5.46
C SER A 65 0.53 -14.71 5.79
N VAL A 66 1.26 -13.73 6.31
CA VAL A 66 0.73 -12.38 6.58
C VAL A 66 0.26 -11.71 5.29
N ALA A 67 1.05 -11.77 4.21
CA ALA A 67 0.65 -11.21 2.92
C ALA A 67 -0.64 -11.86 2.37
N THR A 68 -0.78 -13.18 2.53
CA THR A 68 -1.97 -13.92 2.13
C THR A 68 -3.20 -13.47 2.93
N VAL A 69 -3.08 -13.35 4.25
CA VAL A 69 -4.17 -12.88 5.13
C VAL A 69 -4.59 -11.45 4.76
N ILE A 70 -3.64 -10.55 4.51
CA ILE A 70 -3.93 -9.19 4.04
C ILE A 70 -4.67 -9.22 2.70
N GLY A 71 -4.23 -10.06 1.74
CA GLY A 71 -4.89 -10.23 0.45
C GLY A 71 -6.35 -10.69 0.59
N ILE A 72 -6.62 -11.69 1.45
CA ILE A 72 -7.97 -12.17 1.74
C ILE A 72 -8.81 -11.10 2.42
N ALA A 73 -8.26 -10.38 3.38
CA ALA A 73 -8.96 -9.29 4.06
C ALA A 73 -9.38 -8.16 3.09
N LEU A 74 -8.54 -7.87 2.08
CA LEU A 74 -8.83 -6.88 1.05
C LEU A 74 -9.83 -7.38 -0.02
N ALA A 75 -10.07 -8.68 -0.12
CA ALA A 75 -11.00 -9.25 -1.11
C ALA A 75 -12.42 -8.71 -0.95
N PHE A 76 -12.90 -8.52 0.29
CA PHE A 76 -14.22 -7.94 0.55
C PHE A 76 -14.30 -6.48 0.08
N ALA A 77 -13.27 -5.69 0.30
CA ALA A 77 -13.21 -4.32 -0.20
C ALA A 77 -13.18 -4.29 -1.74
N ALA A 78 -12.41 -5.17 -2.36
CA ALA A 78 -12.35 -5.31 -3.81
C ALA A 78 -13.71 -5.71 -4.41
N LEU A 79 -14.42 -6.66 -3.80
CA LEU A 79 -15.77 -7.06 -4.22
C LEU A 79 -16.77 -5.91 -4.10
N ASN A 80 -16.74 -5.17 -3.00
CA ASN A 80 -17.59 -4.00 -2.84
C ASN A 80 -17.31 -2.91 -3.89
N MET A 81 -16.06 -2.66 -4.23
CA MET A 81 -15.70 -1.73 -5.31
C MET A 81 -16.15 -2.25 -6.68
N ALA A 82 -15.96 -3.54 -6.95
CA ALA A 82 -16.36 -4.18 -8.20
C ALA A 82 -17.89 -4.18 -8.39
N SER A 83 -18.65 -4.26 -7.30
CA SER A 83 -20.12 -4.28 -7.34
C SER A 83 -20.73 -3.00 -7.87
N ALA A 84 -20.01 -1.88 -7.87
CA ALA A 84 -20.47 -0.64 -8.50
C ALA A 84 -20.73 -0.80 -10.00
N HIS A 85 -19.89 -1.59 -10.71
CA HIS A 85 -20.12 -1.94 -12.12
C HIS A 85 -19.34 -3.20 -12.50
N TRP A 86 -19.95 -4.37 -12.35
CA TRP A 86 -19.34 -5.68 -12.61
C TRP A 86 -18.71 -5.83 -13.99
N GLY A 87 -19.37 -5.28 -15.05
CA GLY A 87 -18.84 -5.36 -16.41
C GLY A 87 -17.47 -4.72 -16.55
N VAL A 88 -17.30 -3.48 -16.04
CA VAL A 88 -16.02 -2.77 -16.07
C VAL A 88 -15.00 -3.46 -15.19
N ALA A 89 -15.40 -3.93 -14.00
CA ALA A 89 -14.51 -4.63 -13.09
C ALA A 89 -13.92 -5.90 -13.72
N LEU A 90 -14.75 -6.71 -14.38
CA LEU A 90 -14.30 -7.93 -15.06
C LEU A 90 -13.38 -7.62 -16.25
N ILE A 91 -13.73 -6.62 -17.08
CA ILE A 91 -12.87 -6.20 -18.20
C ILE A 91 -11.50 -5.74 -17.68
N THR A 92 -11.50 -4.90 -16.66
CA THR A 92 -10.26 -4.39 -16.04
C THR A 92 -9.40 -5.54 -15.49
N LEU A 93 -10.03 -6.49 -14.81
CA LEU A 93 -9.36 -7.68 -14.27
C LEU A 93 -8.74 -8.53 -15.38
N LEU A 94 -9.51 -8.86 -16.42
CA LEU A 94 -9.03 -9.66 -17.54
C LEU A 94 -7.87 -8.99 -18.27
N VAL A 95 -7.99 -7.68 -18.55
CA VAL A 95 -6.92 -6.90 -19.19
C VAL A 95 -5.66 -6.87 -18.33
N THR A 96 -5.81 -6.70 -17.01
CA THR A 96 -4.69 -6.72 -16.07
C THR A 96 -3.98 -8.07 -16.07
N ILE A 97 -4.73 -9.19 -16.10
CA ILE A 97 -4.17 -10.53 -16.20
C ILE A 97 -3.41 -10.71 -17.52
N VAL A 98 -4.01 -10.31 -18.64
CA VAL A 98 -3.36 -10.36 -19.96
C VAL A 98 -2.04 -9.56 -19.94
N PHE A 99 -2.05 -8.34 -19.42
CA PHE A 99 -0.84 -7.53 -19.33
C PHE A 99 0.21 -8.16 -18.41
N SER A 100 -0.21 -8.74 -17.28
CA SER A 100 0.72 -9.42 -16.34
C SER A 100 1.42 -10.63 -16.99
N VAL A 101 0.74 -11.33 -17.88
CA VAL A 101 1.29 -12.50 -18.55
C VAL A 101 2.12 -12.12 -19.78
N TYR A 102 1.55 -11.34 -20.69
CA TYR A 102 2.16 -11.07 -21.99
C TYR A 102 3.22 -9.96 -22.00
N LEU A 103 3.18 -9.04 -21.02
CA LEU A 103 4.19 -7.98 -20.90
C LEU A 103 5.34 -8.37 -19.97
N ARG A 104 5.28 -9.54 -19.33
CA ARG A 104 6.36 -10.02 -18.45
C ARG A 104 7.69 -10.07 -19.22
N GLY A 105 8.72 -9.47 -18.64
CA GLY A 105 10.05 -9.39 -19.27
C GLY A 105 10.23 -8.32 -20.33
N ARG A 106 9.20 -7.49 -20.61
CA ARG A 106 9.29 -6.38 -21.60
C ARG A 106 9.72 -5.05 -20.99
N GLY A 107 10.75 -5.05 -20.16
CA GLY A 107 11.29 -3.85 -19.53
C GLY A 107 10.28 -3.15 -18.61
N PHE A 108 10.27 -1.81 -18.61
CA PHE A 108 9.46 -1.00 -17.69
C PHE A 108 7.95 -1.27 -17.81
N ILE A 109 7.43 -1.48 -19.02
CA ILE A 109 5.99 -1.74 -19.23
C ILE A 109 5.55 -3.04 -18.55
N GLY A 110 6.41 -4.06 -18.54
CA GLY A 110 6.14 -5.32 -17.86
C GLY A 110 6.11 -5.22 -16.32
N MET A 111 6.58 -4.11 -15.75
CA MET A 111 6.58 -3.88 -14.31
C MET A 111 5.28 -3.21 -13.80
N ILE A 112 4.45 -2.66 -14.69
CA ILE A 112 3.27 -1.86 -14.32
C ILE A 112 1.94 -2.39 -14.91
N PRO A 113 1.70 -3.71 -14.95
CA PRO A 113 0.50 -4.27 -15.58
C PRO A 113 -0.80 -3.82 -14.90
N ILE A 114 -0.79 -3.64 -13.58
CA ILE A 114 -1.94 -3.17 -12.80
C ILE A 114 -2.31 -1.73 -13.20
N LEU A 115 -1.33 -0.85 -13.34
CA LEU A 115 -1.56 0.52 -13.78
C LEU A 115 -2.14 0.57 -15.19
N LEU A 116 -1.61 -0.24 -16.11
CA LEU A 116 -2.12 -0.32 -17.48
C LEU A 116 -3.55 -0.85 -17.50
N GLY A 117 -3.87 -1.86 -16.69
CA GLY A 117 -5.23 -2.37 -16.53
C GLY A 117 -6.18 -1.31 -15.99
N ALA A 118 -5.76 -0.55 -14.98
CA ALA A 118 -6.55 0.56 -14.43
C ALA A 118 -6.82 1.66 -15.47
N ILE A 119 -5.83 2.01 -16.32
CA ILE A 119 -6.00 2.98 -17.41
C ILE A 119 -7.05 2.47 -18.42
N VAL A 120 -6.98 1.20 -18.81
CA VAL A 120 -7.97 0.63 -19.73
C VAL A 120 -9.36 0.61 -19.12
N GLY A 121 -9.48 0.20 -17.83
CA GLY A 121 -10.75 0.24 -17.12
C GLY A 121 -11.34 1.65 -17.04
N TYR A 122 -10.51 2.66 -16.80
CA TYR A 122 -10.91 4.06 -16.81
C TYR A 122 -11.42 4.51 -18.20
N ILE A 123 -10.68 4.18 -19.27
CA ILE A 123 -11.08 4.52 -20.65
C ILE A 123 -12.41 3.86 -21.01
N VAL A 124 -12.63 2.61 -20.60
CA VAL A 124 -13.91 1.89 -20.83
C VAL A 124 -15.04 2.53 -20.04
N SER A 125 -14.78 3.10 -18.86
CA SER A 125 -15.77 3.75 -18.02
C SER A 125 -16.30 5.08 -18.60
N ILE A 126 -15.53 5.77 -19.46
CA ILE A 126 -15.91 7.05 -20.05
C ILE A 126 -17.18 6.94 -20.91
N PRO A 127 -17.23 6.06 -21.94
CA PRO A 127 -18.41 5.93 -22.79
C PRO A 127 -19.63 5.36 -22.06
N LEU A 128 -19.42 4.68 -20.93
CA LEU A 128 -20.50 4.16 -20.09
C LEU A 128 -21.09 5.23 -19.16
N GLY A 129 -20.59 6.46 -19.20
CA GLY A 129 -21.07 7.56 -18.36
C GLY A 129 -20.78 7.38 -16.87
N LEU A 130 -19.83 6.50 -16.50
CA LEU A 130 -19.46 6.23 -15.11
C LEU A 130 -18.46 7.23 -14.55
N VAL A 131 -17.87 8.07 -15.42
CA VAL A 131 -16.87 9.07 -15.05
C VAL A 131 -17.51 10.44 -15.02
N ASP A 132 -17.50 11.09 -13.84
CA ASP A 132 -17.90 12.47 -13.70
C ASP A 132 -16.68 13.40 -13.84
N PHE A 133 -16.67 14.22 -14.88
CA PHE A 133 -15.60 15.19 -15.14
C PHE A 133 -15.82 16.55 -14.49
N LYS A 134 -16.99 16.79 -13.87
CA LYS A 134 -17.29 18.09 -13.23
C LYS A 134 -16.26 18.47 -12.17
N PRO A 135 -15.87 17.54 -11.23
CA PRO A 135 -14.88 17.88 -10.22
C PRO A 135 -13.53 18.27 -10.81
N VAL A 136 -13.17 17.70 -11.98
CA VAL A 136 -11.93 18.03 -12.68
C VAL A 136 -12.03 19.39 -13.35
N ALA A 137 -13.18 19.70 -13.98
CA ALA A 137 -13.40 20.97 -14.64
C ALA A 137 -13.48 22.15 -13.66
N GLU A 138 -14.00 21.92 -12.46
CA GLU A 138 -14.13 22.91 -11.40
C GLU A 138 -12.86 23.04 -10.54
N ALA A 139 -11.94 22.09 -10.64
CA ALA A 139 -10.71 22.11 -9.86
C ALA A 139 -9.74 23.20 -10.36
N ALA A 140 -9.12 23.92 -9.44
CA ALA A 140 -8.03 24.82 -9.78
C ALA A 140 -6.83 24.03 -10.29
N TRP A 141 -6.22 24.48 -11.41
CA TRP A 141 -5.05 23.86 -12.02
C TRP A 141 -3.86 23.73 -11.05
N ILE A 142 -3.70 24.71 -10.18
CA ILE A 142 -2.70 24.75 -9.14
C ILE A 142 -3.37 25.18 -7.85
N ARG A 143 -3.31 24.31 -6.83
CA ARG A 143 -3.82 24.61 -5.49
C ARG A 143 -2.78 24.19 -4.45
N ILE A 144 -2.53 25.07 -3.50
CA ILE A 144 -1.68 24.72 -2.36
C ILE A 144 -2.46 23.71 -1.49
N PRO A 145 -1.87 22.55 -1.14
CA PRO A 145 -2.51 21.60 -0.26
C PRO A 145 -2.84 22.22 1.12
N ASN A 146 -3.96 21.81 1.69
CA ASN A 146 -4.29 22.21 3.05
C ASN A 146 -3.41 21.42 4.02
N PHE A 147 -2.31 22.02 4.44
CA PHE A 147 -1.43 21.42 5.45
C PHE A 147 -2.09 21.53 6.83
N THR A 148 -2.24 20.41 7.49
CA THR A 148 -2.74 20.33 8.86
C THR A 148 -1.67 19.68 9.74
N LEU A 149 -1.50 20.18 10.95
CA LEU A 149 -0.59 19.58 11.91
C LEU A 149 -1.28 18.40 12.61
N PRO A 150 -0.56 17.29 12.83
CA PRO A 150 -1.11 16.14 13.53
C PRO A 150 -1.46 16.47 14.97
N VAL A 151 -2.54 15.89 15.47
CA VAL A 151 -2.93 15.96 16.89
C VAL A 151 -2.78 14.58 17.49
N PHE A 152 -2.00 14.49 18.56
CA PHE A 152 -1.72 13.24 19.25
C PHE A 152 -2.82 12.96 20.29
N MET A 153 -3.72 12.05 19.97
CA MET A 153 -4.77 11.56 20.87
C MET A 153 -4.45 10.13 21.25
N GLY A 154 -4.35 9.84 22.55
CA GLY A 154 -3.89 8.53 23.05
C GLY A 154 -4.72 7.35 22.53
N SER A 155 -6.05 7.49 22.50
CA SER A 155 -6.94 6.44 21.97
C SER A 155 -6.76 6.19 20.48
N ALA A 156 -6.53 7.24 19.68
CA ALA A 156 -6.25 7.11 18.24
C ALA A 156 -4.89 6.47 17.99
N ILE A 157 -3.87 6.82 18.79
CA ILE A 157 -2.54 6.20 18.73
C ILE A 157 -2.66 4.71 19.06
N LEU A 158 -3.38 4.34 20.12
CA LEU A 158 -3.58 2.93 20.47
C LEU A 158 -4.38 2.15 19.42
N ALA A 159 -5.25 2.80 18.68
CA ALA A 159 -5.99 2.19 17.57
C ALA A 159 -5.14 1.96 16.32
N ILE A 160 -4.20 2.87 16.03
CA ILE A 160 -3.42 2.87 14.78
C ILE A 160 -2.02 2.28 14.99
N ALA A 161 -1.32 2.57 16.08
CA ALA A 161 0.06 2.13 16.31
C ALA A 161 0.28 0.59 16.25
N PRO A 162 -0.64 -0.26 16.73
CA PRO A 162 -0.48 -1.72 16.61
C PRO A 162 -0.38 -2.22 15.16
N ILE A 163 -0.85 -1.43 14.19
CA ILE A 163 -0.75 -1.78 12.77
C ILE A 163 0.71 -1.84 12.30
N ALA A 164 1.64 -1.16 13.00
CA ALA A 164 3.07 -1.30 12.76
C ALA A 164 3.51 -2.78 12.78
N ILE A 165 2.91 -3.60 13.64
CA ILE A 165 3.22 -5.05 13.72
C ILE A 165 2.88 -5.76 12.39
N ALA A 166 1.83 -5.33 11.70
CA ALA A 166 1.44 -5.88 10.41
C ALA A 166 2.24 -5.28 9.24
N THR A 167 2.62 -4.01 9.32
CA THR A 167 3.37 -3.32 8.25
C THR A 167 4.82 -3.76 8.16
N ILE A 168 5.43 -4.20 9.26
CA ILE A 168 6.82 -4.68 9.28
C ILE A 168 6.99 -5.93 8.40
N PRO A 169 6.22 -7.03 8.58
CA PRO A 169 6.27 -8.19 7.69
C PRO A 169 5.91 -7.83 6.24
N GLU A 170 4.93 -6.95 6.01
CA GLU A 170 4.52 -6.49 4.68
C GLU A 170 5.70 -5.80 3.95
N SER A 171 6.34 -4.84 4.59
CA SER A 171 7.51 -4.14 4.04
C SER A 171 8.69 -5.08 3.79
N THR A 172 8.89 -6.04 4.70
CA THR A 172 9.93 -7.07 4.57
C THR A 172 9.65 -7.95 3.35
N ALA A 173 8.41 -8.41 3.15
CA ALA A 173 8.01 -9.22 2.01
C ALA A 173 8.24 -8.49 0.67
N HIS A 174 7.88 -7.21 0.59
CA HIS A 174 8.11 -6.40 -0.60
C HIS A 174 9.61 -6.27 -0.92
N LEU A 175 10.45 -6.03 0.08
CA LEU A 175 11.89 -5.93 -0.12
C LEU A 175 12.50 -7.25 -0.61
N TYR A 176 12.05 -8.39 -0.06
CA TYR A 176 12.49 -9.69 -0.55
C TYR A 176 12.07 -9.94 -2.00
N GLN A 177 10.83 -9.62 -2.37
CA GLN A 177 10.35 -9.76 -3.75
C GLN A 177 11.16 -8.90 -4.73
N ILE A 178 11.42 -7.63 -4.38
CA ILE A 178 12.25 -6.74 -5.19
C ILE A 178 13.68 -7.27 -5.28
N SER A 179 14.26 -7.75 -4.17
CA SER A 179 15.62 -8.31 -4.16
C SER A 179 15.73 -9.50 -5.10
N LEU A 180 14.79 -10.45 -5.03
CA LEU A 180 14.76 -11.63 -5.91
C LEU A 180 14.64 -11.22 -7.38
N TYR A 181 13.75 -10.28 -7.69
CA TYR A 181 13.56 -9.81 -9.06
C TYR A 181 14.83 -9.15 -9.62
N VAL A 182 15.46 -8.28 -8.83
CA VAL A 182 16.70 -7.57 -9.23
C VAL A 182 17.86 -8.54 -9.38
N ASP A 183 17.97 -9.52 -8.48
CA ASP A 183 19.03 -10.54 -8.54
C ASP A 183 18.84 -11.47 -9.75
N GLN A 184 17.60 -11.82 -10.13
CA GLN A 184 17.30 -12.57 -11.35
C GLN A 184 17.68 -11.75 -12.60
N LEU A 185 17.31 -10.48 -12.63
CA LEU A 185 17.63 -9.57 -13.73
C LEU A 185 19.16 -9.39 -13.86
N ALA A 186 19.88 -9.26 -12.74
CA ALA A 186 21.33 -9.19 -12.73
C ALA A 186 21.96 -10.45 -13.34
N ALA A 187 21.43 -11.64 -13.00
CA ALA A 187 21.89 -12.91 -13.55
C ALA A 187 21.66 -13.00 -15.08
N GLU A 188 20.51 -12.52 -15.59
CA GLU A 188 20.23 -12.44 -17.04
C GLU A 188 21.23 -11.56 -17.79
N PHE A 189 21.73 -10.51 -17.15
CA PHE A 189 22.74 -9.60 -17.72
C PHE A 189 24.19 -9.96 -17.35
N GLY A 190 24.42 -11.13 -16.74
CA GLY A 190 25.75 -11.59 -16.33
C GLY A 190 26.41 -10.71 -15.26
N ARG A 191 25.60 -10.00 -14.45
CA ARG A 191 26.07 -9.14 -13.36
C ARG A 191 25.96 -9.83 -12.00
N PRO A 192 26.80 -9.46 -11.03
CA PRO A 192 26.69 -10.03 -9.68
C PRO A 192 25.38 -9.58 -9.00
N PRO A 193 24.77 -10.44 -8.14
CA PRO A 193 23.53 -10.11 -7.45
C PRO A 193 23.74 -8.96 -6.48
N LEU A 194 22.78 -8.01 -6.46
CA LEU A 194 22.83 -6.82 -5.59
C LEU A 194 22.45 -7.12 -4.14
N LYS A 195 21.70 -8.21 -3.89
CA LYS A 195 21.25 -8.67 -2.55
C LYS A 195 20.64 -7.53 -1.73
N LEU A 196 19.62 -6.85 -2.29
CA LEU A 196 18.98 -5.68 -1.65
C LEU A 196 18.40 -5.99 -0.28
N SER A 197 18.10 -7.26 0.00
CA SER A 197 17.62 -7.72 1.32
C SER A 197 18.57 -7.38 2.49
N ARG A 198 19.85 -7.10 2.22
CA ARG A 198 20.82 -6.63 3.25
C ARG A 198 20.47 -5.24 3.82
N PHE A 199 19.66 -4.46 3.10
CA PHE A 199 19.25 -3.12 3.52
C PHE A 199 17.92 -3.09 4.27
N LEU A 200 17.46 -4.21 4.77
CA LEU A 200 16.14 -4.38 5.41
C LEU A 200 15.88 -3.35 6.52
N GLY A 201 16.86 -3.09 7.38
CA GLY A 201 16.72 -2.12 8.47
C GLY A 201 16.67 -0.65 8.03
N ILE A 202 16.93 -0.35 6.74
CA ILE A 202 16.83 1.01 6.19
C ILE A 202 15.47 1.19 5.50
N ASN A 203 14.85 0.10 5.06
CA ASN A 203 13.58 0.12 4.33
C ASN A 203 12.35 0.26 5.25
N LEU A 204 12.49 0.03 6.53
CA LEU A 204 11.46 0.20 7.56
C LEU A 204 11.47 1.61 8.13
#